data_9669d5eaccb1608ef483740ee4ec7025
#
_entry.id   9669d5eaccb1608ef483740ee4ec7025
#
_cell.length_a   1.000
_cell.length_b   1.000
_cell.length_c   1.000
_cell.angle_alpha   90.00
_cell.angle_beta   90.00
_cell.angle_gamma   90.00
#
_symmetry.space_group_name_H-M   'P 1'
#
loop_
_entity.id
_entity.type
_entity.pdbx_description
1 polymer ?
#
loop_
_entity_poly.entity_id
_entity_poly.type
_entity_poly.pdbx_seq_one_letter_code
_entity_poly.pdbx_strand_id
1 'polypeptide(L)'
;MHDKAVRSAIAHIINYDSMAKIIGNGSTPGAAPFPPSANLGYDAIANKAMTDVAKADQILTQAGYAKNANGMYAKDGKELAITIAIWGKDTSLYEEIQQELKKAGIAVTLKKLQSPDEVDTLGTDGFDLVERNVVTMSTNDPYWFLSLFYKTGAKANVGGYSNPQVDALIDQLSVTFDQNERSTIAKQAQQILVDDVADIYLLYPSATVVSTTKVKNVPVHPIDYYLLTKDSTIE
;
A
#
# COMPACT_ATOMS: atom_id res chain seq x y z
N MET A 1 6.01 -0.43 12.52
CA MET A 1 4.86 -0.72 13.45
C MET A 1 4.65 -2.21 13.56
N HIS A 2 4.85 -2.80 14.75
CA HIS A 2 4.77 -4.27 14.96
C HIS A 2 3.35 -4.76 15.33
N ASP A 3 2.51 -3.91 15.94
CA ASP A 3 1.16 -4.30 16.35
C ASP A 3 0.21 -4.44 15.15
N LYS A 4 -0.13 -5.69 14.81
CA LYS A 4 -1.06 -6.00 13.70
C LYS A 4 -2.46 -5.44 13.95
N ALA A 5 -2.93 -5.40 15.20
CA ALA A 5 -4.25 -4.86 15.51
C ALA A 5 -4.32 -3.37 15.20
N VAL A 6 -3.26 -2.61 15.51
CA VAL A 6 -3.18 -1.19 15.17
C VAL A 6 -3.14 -0.99 13.65
N ARG A 7 -2.32 -1.77 12.90
CA ARG A 7 -2.30 -1.68 11.43
C ARG A 7 -3.68 -1.98 10.83
N SER A 8 -4.33 -3.03 11.33
CA SER A 8 -5.68 -3.42 10.88
C SER A 8 -6.72 -2.34 11.19
N ALA A 9 -6.68 -1.74 12.37
CA ALA A 9 -7.59 -0.66 12.71
C ALA A 9 -7.37 0.56 11.80
N ILE A 10 -6.13 0.97 11.55
CA ILE A 10 -5.79 2.06 10.62
C ILE A 10 -6.37 1.76 9.25
N ALA A 11 -6.17 0.54 8.72
CA ALA A 11 -6.70 0.13 7.43
C ALA A 11 -8.23 0.20 7.33
N HIS A 12 -8.96 0.04 8.45
CA HIS A 12 -10.41 0.17 8.48
C HIS A 12 -10.90 1.60 8.79
N ILE A 13 -10.06 2.49 9.30
CA ILE A 13 -10.41 3.90 9.52
C ILE A 13 -10.32 4.71 8.22
N ILE A 14 -9.34 4.42 7.38
CA ILE A 14 -9.09 5.16 6.14
C ILE A 14 -10.29 5.07 5.21
N ASN A 15 -10.71 6.24 4.68
CA ASN A 15 -11.75 6.33 3.65
C ASN A 15 -11.12 6.24 2.26
N TYR A 16 -11.08 5.04 1.72
CA TYR A 16 -10.45 4.75 0.41
C TYR A 16 -11.09 5.51 -0.76
N ASP A 17 -12.41 5.76 -0.71
CA ASP A 17 -13.11 6.54 -1.74
C ASP A 17 -12.69 8.02 -1.70
N SER A 18 -12.47 8.58 -0.50
CA SER A 18 -11.91 9.92 -0.35
C SER A 18 -10.50 10.00 -0.89
N MET A 19 -9.67 9.01 -0.59
CA MET A 19 -8.29 8.92 -1.11
C MET A 19 -8.27 8.91 -2.65
N ALA A 20 -9.11 8.07 -3.26
CA ALA A 20 -9.22 7.99 -4.72
C ALA A 20 -9.70 9.32 -5.35
N LYS A 21 -10.62 10.04 -4.69
CA LYS A 21 -11.09 11.36 -5.15
C LYS A 21 -10.02 12.45 -5.04
N ILE A 22 -9.21 12.45 -3.98
CA ILE A 22 -8.11 13.40 -3.79
C ILE A 22 -7.10 13.27 -4.91
N ILE A 23 -6.70 12.04 -5.25
CA ILE A 23 -5.77 11.79 -6.35
C ILE A 23 -6.44 12.04 -7.71
N GLY A 24 -7.71 11.71 -7.85
CA GLY A 24 -8.48 11.94 -9.08
C GLY A 24 -8.05 11.05 -10.24
N ASN A 25 -8.25 11.54 -11.47
CA ASN A 25 -7.80 10.91 -12.73
C ASN A 25 -8.26 9.44 -12.92
N GLY A 26 -9.39 9.03 -12.30
CA GLY A 26 -9.88 7.65 -12.39
C GLY A 26 -9.13 6.67 -11.48
N SER A 27 -8.39 7.16 -10.48
CA SER A 27 -7.80 6.33 -9.44
C SER A 27 -8.87 5.55 -8.69
N THR A 28 -8.56 4.33 -8.28
CA THR A 28 -9.49 3.44 -7.58
C THR A 28 -8.97 3.03 -6.21
N PRO A 29 -9.84 2.73 -5.23
CA PRO A 29 -9.44 2.20 -3.94
C PRO A 29 -8.52 0.99 -4.06
N GLY A 30 -7.46 0.96 -3.26
CA GLY A 30 -6.55 -0.16 -3.13
C GLY A 30 -7.06 -1.15 -2.07
N ALA A 31 -6.67 -2.40 -2.19
CA ALA A 31 -7.01 -3.40 -1.16
C ALA A 31 -6.08 -4.63 -1.15
N ALA A 32 -5.16 -4.73 -2.09
CA ALA A 32 -4.20 -5.83 -2.21
C ALA A 32 -2.93 -5.35 -2.93
N PRO A 33 -1.83 -6.14 -2.90
CA PRO A 33 -0.57 -5.77 -3.55
C PRO A 33 -0.67 -5.48 -5.05
N PHE A 34 -1.47 -6.28 -5.77
CA PHE A 34 -1.64 -6.12 -7.21
C PHE A 34 -3.05 -5.64 -7.55
N PRO A 35 -3.19 -4.71 -8.51
CA PRO A 35 -4.49 -4.22 -8.95
C PRO A 35 -5.30 -5.30 -9.71
N PRO A 36 -6.62 -5.14 -9.86
CA PRO A 36 -7.46 -6.06 -10.66
C PRO A 36 -6.92 -6.28 -12.07
N SER A 37 -6.38 -5.24 -12.69
CA SER A 37 -5.81 -5.29 -14.06
C SER A 37 -4.59 -6.20 -14.22
N ALA A 38 -3.94 -6.60 -13.11
CA ALA A 38 -2.81 -7.52 -13.14
C ALA A 38 -3.22 -8.98 -13.42
N ASN A 39 -4.53 -9.32 -13.32
CA ASN A 39 -5.06 -10.68 -13.49
C ASN A 39 -4.43 -11.75 -12.57
N LEU A 40 -4.01 -11.34 -11.38
CA LEU A 40 -3.38 -12.21 -10.37
C LEU A 40 -4.36 -12.61 -9.24
N GLY A 41 -5.63 -12.78 -9.58
CA GLY A 41 -6.66 -13.30 -8.67
C GLY A 41 -7.17 -12.31 -7.63
N TYR A 42 -7.14 -11.01 -7.90
CA TYR A 42 -7.59 -9.95 -7.00
C TYR A 42 -8.98 -10.19 -6.40
N ASP A 43 -9.95 -10.56 -7.23
CA ASP A 43 -11.35 -10.74 -6.79
C ASP A 43 -11.50 -11.88 -5.78
N ALA A 44 -10.61 -12.86 -5.84
CA ALA A 44 -10.61 -14.00 -4.95
C ALA A 44 -9.83 -13.78 -3.64
N ILE A 45 -9.17 -12.62 -3.47
CA ILE A 45 -8.52 -12.26 -2.21
C ILE A 45 -9.59 -11.93 -1.17
N ALA A 46 -9.58 -12.67 -0.07
CA ALA A 46 -10.47 -12.42 1.07
C ALA A 46 -9.91 -11.33 2.00
N ASN A 47 -10.74 -10.87 2.93
CA ASN A 47 -10.34 -9.96 4.04
C ASN A 47 -9.68 -8.64 3.59
N LYS A 48 -9.88 -8.21 2.34
CA LYS A 48 -9.43 -6.89 1.90
C LYS A 48 -9.98 -5.81 2.83
N ALA A 49 -9.09 -4.92 3.27
CA ALA A 49 -9.52 -3.82 4.12
C ALA A 49 -10.52 -2.92 3.38
N MET A 50 -11.57 -2.54 4.08
CA MET A 50 -12.59 -1.59 3.63
C MET A 50 -12.85 -0.62 4.76
N THR A 51 -13.28 0.59 4.44
CA THR A 51 -13.65 1.59 5.44
C THR A 51 -14.76 1.06 6.34
N ASP A 52 -14.43 0.85 7.60
CA ASP A 52 -15.34 0.39 8.66
C ASP A 52 -14.81 0.81 10.03
N VAL A 53 -15.15 2.03 10.43
CA VAL A 53 -14.67 2.62 11.70
C VAL A 53 -15.18 1.84 12.92
N ALA A 54 -16.37 1.22 12.83
CA ALA A 54 -16.89 0.40 13.93
C ALA A 54 -16.07 -0.88 14.12
N LYS A 55 -15.64 -1.50 13.03
CA LYS A 55 -14.72 -2.65 13.06
C LYS A 55 -13.35 -2.26 13.61
N ALA A 56 -12.84 -1.09 13.23
CA ALA A 56 -11.58 -0.58 13.79
C ALA A 56 -11.64 -0.41 15.31
N ASP A 57 -12.76 0.14 15.83
CA ASP A 57 -13.00 0.29 17.26
C ASP A 57 -13.02 -1.08 17.98
N GLN A 58 -13.71 -2.06 17.40
CA GLN A 58 -13.72 -3.43 17.93
C GLN A 58 -12.33 -4.07 17.98
N ILE A 59 -11.53 -3.92 16.90
CA ILE A 59 -10.18 -4.45 16.82
C ILE A 59 -9.29 -3.85 17.91
N LEU A 60 -9.31 -2.51 18.07
CA LEU A 60 -8.51 -1.84 19.09
C LEU A 60 -8.94 -2.22 20.50
N THR A 61 -10.26 -2.28 20.75
CA THR A 61 -10.78 -2.69 22.05
C THR A 61 -10.38 -4.13 22.40
N GLN A 62 -10.48 -5.06 21.46
CA GLN A 62 -10.05 -6.46 21.67
C GLN A 62 -8.52 -6.57 21.89
N ALA A 63 -7.75 -5.65 21.32
CA ALA A 63 -6.30 -5.56 21.55
C ALA A 63 -5.93 -4.87 22.87
N GLY A 64 -6.90 -4.46 23.67
CA GLY A 64 -6.70 -3.85 24.99
C GLY A 64 -6.52 -2.33 24.96
N TYR A 65 -6.83 -1.66 23.84
CA TYR A 65 -6.91 -0.21 23.80
C TYR A 65 -8.28 0.27 24.28
N ALA A 66 -8.28 1.38 25.02
CA ALA A 66 -9.51 2.05 25.46
C ALA A 66 -9.40 3.56 25.20
N LYS A 67 -10.53 4.22 24.93
CA LYS A 67 -10.53 5.68 24.79
C LYS A 67 -10.43 6.34 26.17
N ASN A 68 -9.47 7.26 26.30
CA ASN A 68 -9.30 8.10 27.49
C ASN A 68 -10.34 9.26 27.53
N ALA A 69 -10.25 10.12 28.54
CA ALA A 69 -11.16 11.27 28.69
C ALA A 69 -11.12 12.25 27.50
N ASN A 70 -10.05 12.27 26.73
CA ASN A 70 -9.89 13.10 25.54
C ASN A 70 -10.38 12.42 24.25
N GLY A 71 -10.93 11.18 24.35
CA GLY A 71 -11.38 10.39 23.21
C GLY A 71 -10.25 9.71 22.44
N MET A 72 -9.01 9.74 22.95
CA MET A 72 -7.86 9.11 22.32
C MET A 72 -7.68 7.69 22.83
N TYR A 73 -7.37 6.75 21.92
CA TYR A 73 -7.03 5.38 22.31
C TYR A 73 -5.75 5.36 23.12
N ALA A 74 -5.78 4.61 24.21
CA ALA A 74 -4.63 4.40 25.08
C ALA A 74 -4.57 2.95 25.56
N LYS A 75 -3.36 2.44 25.78
CA LYS A 75 -3.09 1.13 26.38
C LYS A 75 -1.94 1.28 27.38
N ASP A 76 -2.08 0.69 28.56
CA ASP A 76 -1.08 0.76 29.64
C ASP A 76 -0.66 2.21 29.98
N GLY A 77 -1.66 3.13 29.97
CA GLY A 77 -1.45 4.55 30.27
C GLY A 77 -0.77 5.38 29.16
N LYS A 78 -0.47 4.79 28.00
CA LYS A 78 0.12 5.50 26.86
C LYS A 78 -0.90 5.68 25.74
N GLU A 79 -1.05 6.92 25.27
CA GLU A 79 -1.87 7.20 24.10
C GLU A 79 -1.29 6.54 22.84
N LEU A 80 -2.19 6.05 21.99
CA LEU A 80 -1.82 5.53 20.67
C LEU A 80 -1.48 6.70 19.75
N ALA A 81 -0.21 6.83 19.49
CA ALA A 81 0.34 7.84 18.59
C ALA A 81 1.22 7.15 17.53
N ILE A 82 1.11 7.59 16.29
CA ILE A 82 1.90 7.07 15.18
C ILE A 82 2.58 8.20 14.40
N THR A 83 3.73 7.88 13.83
CA THR A 83 4.46 8.73 12.90
C THR A 83 4.39 8.13 11.50
N ILE A 84 3.91 8.92 10.53
CA ILE A 84 3.92 8.55 9.11
C ILE A 84 5.00 9.35 8.42
N ALA A 85 6.01 8.66 7.90
CA ALA A 85 7.05 9.27 7.07
C ALA A 85 6.53 9.42 5.63
N ILE A 86 6.62 10.63 5.10
CA ILE A 86 6.11 11.01 3.77
C ILE A 86 7.16 11.85 3.03
N TRP A 87 7.11 11.81 1.70
CA TRP A 87 7.91 12.72 0.84
C TRP A 87 7.03 13.29 -0.26
N GLY A 88 7.62 14.04 -1.17
CA GLY A 88 6.87 14.70 -2.23
C GLY A 88 6.36 16.09 -1.86
N LYS A 89 5.78 16.76 -2.83
CA LYS A 89 5.30 18.15 -2.67
C LYS A 89 3.85 18.21 -2.21
N ASP A 90 3.03 17.28 -2.69
CA ASP A 90 1.62 17.20 -2.34
C ASP A 90 1.44 16.23 -1.16
N THR A 91 0.97 16.75 -0.04
CA THR A 91 0.74 16.03 1.20
C THR A 91 -0.74 15.81 1.51
N SER A 92 -1.63 16.27 0.63
CA SER A 92 -3.08 16.30 0.87
C SER A 92 -3.67 14.94 1.22
N LEU A 93 -3.19 13.87 0.57
CA LEU A 93 -3.59 12.49 0.86
C LEU A 93 -3.31 12.11 2.33
N TYR A 94 -2.11 12.41 2.80
CA TYR A 94 -1.67 12.06 4.16
C TYR A 94 -2.24 12.98 5.23
N GLU A 95 -2.51 14.23 4.88
CA GLU A 95 -3.23 15.18 5.75
C GLU A 95 -4.67 14.71 5.99
N GLU A 96 -5.34 14.18 4.97
CA GLU A 96 -6.67 13.57 5.14
C GLU A 96 -6.60 12.32 6.01
N ILE A 97 -5.65 11.40 5.77
CA ILE A 97 -5.44 10.24 6.63
C ILE A 97 -5.19 10.66 8.09
N GLN A 98 -4.36 11.69 8.31
CA GLN A 98 -4.10 12.23 9.65
C GLN A 98 -5.40 12.70 10.32
N GLN A 99 -6.26 13.40 9.59
CA GLN A 99 -7.53 13.88 10.12
C GLN A 99 -8.50 12.74 10.44
N GLU A 100 -8.61 11.75 9.56
CA GLU A 100 -9.47 10.58 9.77
C GLU A 100 -9.04 9.78 11.01
N LEU A 101 -7.75 9.51 11.13
CA LEU A 101 -7.20 8.81 12.29
C LEU A 101 -7.37 9.60 13.57
N LYS A 102 -7.18 10.92 13.54
CA LYS A 102 -7.42 11.79 14.70
C LYS A 102 -8.89 11.80 15.12
N LYS A 103 -9.84 11.87 14.17
CA LYS A 103 -11.29 11.76 14.46
C LYS A 103 -11.64 10.43 15.11
N ALA A 104 -10.96 9.36 14.70
CA ALA A 104 -11.15 8.04 15.31
C ALA A 104 -10.53 7.90 16.71
N GLY A 105 -9.59 8.78 17.09
CA GLY A 105 -8.91 8.77 18.38
C GLY A 105 -7.47 8.25 18.34
N ILE A 106 -6.80 8.33 17.18
CA ILE A 106 -5.38 7.98 17.03
C ILE A 106 -4.60 9.26 16.71
N ALA A 107 -3.58 9.58 17.52
CA ALA A 107 -2.70 10.72 17.24
C ALA A 107 -1.75 10.40 16.08
N VAL A 108 -1.58 11.35 15.14
CA VAL A 108 -0.71 11.17 13.98
C VAL A 108 0.23 12.36 13.80
N THR A 109 1.52 12.05 13.65
CA THR A 109 2.54 13.01 13.21
C THR A 109 2.95 12.69 11.77
N LEU A 110 2.88 13.66 10.88
CA LEU A 110 3.46 13.55 9.54
C LEU A 110 4.91 14.02 9.59
N LYS A 111 5.84 13.11 9.29
CA LYS A 111 7.27 13.39 9.21
C LYS A 111 7.67 13.53 7.75
N LYS A 112 7.88 14.77 7.32
CA LYS A 112 8.25 15.06 5.93
C LYS A 112 9.74 14.82 5.72
N LEU A 113 10.04 13.95 4.75
CA LEU A 113 11.37 13.63 4.26
C LEU A 113 11.69 14.46 3.01
N GLN A 114 12.98 14.66 2.74
CA GLN A 114 13.42 15.34 1.51
C GLN A 114 13.41 14.38 0.31
N SER A 115 13.69 13.11 0.56
CA SER A 115 13.70 12.05 -0.46
C SER A 115 13.34 10.68 0.15
N PRO A 116 12.94 9.70 -0.68
CA PRO A 116 12.74 8.31 -0.23
C PRO A 116 13.99 7.69 0.41
N ASP A 117 15.19 8.12 0.01
CA ASP A 117 16.45 7.55 0.48
C ASP A 117 16.71 7.83 1.97
N GLU A 118 16.04 8.87 2.53
CA GLU A 118 16.15 9.16 3.97
C GLU A 118 15.51 8.08 4.85
N VAL A 119 14.62 7.24 4.30
CA VAL A 119 14.02 6.12 5.03
C VAL A 119 15.10 5.16 5.55
N ASP A 120 16.11 4.89 4.73
CA ASP A 120 17.22 4.01 5.10
C ASP A 120 18.03 4.58 6.28
N THR A 121 18.11 5.91 6.39
CA THR A 121 18.85 6.59 7.48
C THR A 121 18.05 6.74 8.76
N LEU A 122 16.71 6.75 8.66
CA LEU A 122 15.85 6.84 9.84
C LEU A 122 15.86 5.56 10.67
N GLY A 123 16.10 4.41 10.03
CA GLY A 123 15.93 3.11 10.67
C GLY A 123 14.48 2.83 11.07
N THR A 124 14.25 1.66 11.64
CA THR A 124 12.90 1.20 12.03
C THR A 124 12.25 2.00 13.17
N ASP A 125 13.03 2.76 13.94
CA ASP A 125 12.54 3.54 15.07
C ASP A 125 12.16 4.98 14.68
N GLY A 126 12.42 5.37 13.44
CA GLY A 126 12.18 6.73 12.95
C GLY A 126 10.76 7.02 12.47
N PHE A 127 9.94 5.99 12.28
CA PHE A 127 8.55 6.06 11.83
C PHE A 127 7.78 4.78 12.16
N ASP A 128 6.45 4.85 12.14
CA ASP A 128 5.56 3.68 12.26
C ASP A 128 5.07 3.20 10.91
N LEU A 129 4.73 4.14 10.04
CA LEU A 129 4.34 3.91 8.66
C LEU A 129 5.17 4.80 7.74
N VAL A 130 5.40 4.34 6.52
CA VAL A 130 6.09 5.09 5.49
C VAL A 130 5.28 5.01 4.19
N GLU A 131 5.20 6.13 3.48
CA GLU A 131 4.55 6.13 2.17
C GLU A 131 5.35 5.29 1.17
N ARG A 132 4.63 4.72 0.21
CA ARG A 132 5.24 4.03 -0.92
C ARG A 132 4.36 4.15 -2.16
N ASN A 133 4.97 4.52 -3.26
CA ASN A 133 4.37 4.51 -4.58
C ASN A 133 5.25 3.67 -5.51
N VAL A 134 4.73 2.54 -5.98
CA VAL A 134 5.50 1.54 -6.74
C VAL A 134 4.67 0.99 -7.89
N VAL A 135 5.29 0.85 -9.06
CA VAL A 135 4.73 0.08 -10.18
C VAL A 135 4.93 -1.40 -9.88
N THR A 136 3.87 -2.07 -9.42
CA THR A 136 3.94 -3.45 -8.91
C THR A 136 4.15 -4.51 -10.00
N MET A 137 3.83 -4.18 -11.26
CA MET A 137 3.91 -5.07 -12.43
C MET A 137 4.88 -4.55 -13.51
N SER A 138 5.96 -3.89 -13.12
CA SER A 138 6.92 -3.27 -14.06
C SER A 138 7.54 -4.25 -15.07
N THR A 139 7.67 -5.53 -14.71
CA THR A 139 8.15 -6.60 -15.57
C THR A 139 7.05 -7.52 -16.08
N ASN A 140 5.78 -7.17 -15.84
CA ASN A 140 4.62 -8.03 -16.06
C ASN A 140 4.73 -9.38 -15.31
N ASP A 141 5.45 -9.39 -14.19
CA ASP A 141 5.73 -10.57 -13.38
C ASP A 141 5.65 -10.22 -11.89
N PRO A 142 4.93 -11.01 -11.07
CA PRO A 142 4.77 -10.74 -9.64
C PRO A 142 6.06 -10.98 -8.83
N TYR A 143 6.99 -11.81 -9.32
CA TYR A 143 8.20 -12.18 -8.59
C TYR A 143 9.05 -10.98 -8.21
N TRP A 144 9.29 -10.07 -9.17
CA TRP A 144 10.12 -8.89 -8.94
C TRP A 144 9.62 -8.09 -7.73
N PHE A 145 8.34 -7.76 -7.73
CA PHE A 145 7.74 -6.95 -6.67
C PHE A 145 7.73 -7.70 -5.32
N LEU A 146 7.28 -8.95 -5.31
CA LEU A 146 7.20 -9.73 -4.08
C LEU A 146 8.59 -9.98 -3.48
N SER A 147 9.59 -10.32 -4.29
CA SER A 147 10.95 -10.60 -3.81
C SER A 147 11.65 -9.37 -3.27
N LEU A 148 11.42 -8.21 -3.88
CA LEU A 148 12.08 -6.97 -3.48
C LEU A 148 11.47 -6.35 -2.21
N PHE A 149 10.14 -6.44 -2.07
CA PHE A 149 9.42 -5.71 -1.03
C PHE A 149 8.93 -6.56 0.14
N TYR A 150 8.79 -7.88 -0.03
CA TYR A 150 8.21 -8.74 1.01
C TYR A 150 9.09 -9.92 1.44
N LYS A 151 10.14 -10.26 0.68
CA LYS A 151 11.06 -11.31 1.13
C LYS A 151 11.78 -10.85 2.38
N THR A 152 11.86 -11.74 3.37
CA THR A 152 12.59 -11.47 4.62
C THR A 152 14.02 -11.02 4.35
N GLY A 153 14.40 -9.88 4.90
CA GLY A 153 15.74 -9.30 4.75
C GLY A 153 16.01 -8.61 3.40
N ALA A 154 15.01 -8.53 2.50
CA ALA A 154 15.18 -7.77 1.26
C ALA A 154 15.37 -6.27 1.54
N LYS A 155 16.27 -5.62 0.78
CA LYS A 155 16.66 -4.22 1.03
C LYS A 155 15.48 -3.24 1.00
N ALA A 156 14.53 -3.43 0.10
CA ALA A 156 13.37 -2.55 -0.02
C ALA A 156 12.22 -2.92 0.94
N ASN A 157 12.38 -3.97 1.74
CA ASN A 157 11.46 -4.37 2.81
C ASN A 157 11.74 -3.53 4.08
N VAL A 158 11.60 -2.23 3.97
CA VAL A 158 11.92 -1.26 5.04
C VAL A 158 10.99 -1.38 6.26
N GLY A 159 9.79 -1.98 6.08
CA GLY A 159 8.87 -2.30 7.17
C GLY A 159 9.28 -3.51 8.02
N GLY A 160 10.29 -4.26 7.59
CA GLY A 160 10.79 -5.44 8.29
C GLY A 160 9.77 -6.60 8.32
N TYR A 161 8.88 -6.68 7.32
CA TYR A 161 7.94 -7.80 7.21
C TYR A 161 8.70 -9.12 7.09
N SER A 162 8.24 -10.14 7.79
CA SER A 162 8.84 -11.47 7.74
C SER A 162 7.76 -12.54 7.92
N ASN A 163 7.62 -13.41 6.94
CA ASN A 163 6.72 -14.54 6.99
C ASN A 163 7.31 -15.70 6.16
N PRO A 164 7.70 -16.82 6.80
CA PRO A 164 8.33 -17.95 6.11
C PRO A 164 7.47 -18.56 4.99
N GLN A 165 6.14 -18.47 5.08
CA GLN A 165 5.25 -18.97 4.03
C GLN A 165 5.32 -18.07 2.79
N VAL A 166 5.39 -16.74 2.98
CA VAL A 166 5.58 -15.78 1.87
C VAL A 166 6.96 -15.98 1.26
N ASP A 167 8.00 -16.16 2.06
CA ASP A 167 9.36 -16.42 1.57
C ASP A 167 9.39 -17.68 0.69
N ALA A 168 8.74 -18.76 1.13
CA ALA A 168 8.66 -20.02 0.35
C ALA A 168 7.91 -19.85 -0.97
N LEU A 169 6.81 -19.08 -0.99
CA LEU A 169 6.06 -18.77 -2.21
C LEU A 169 6.89 -17.92 -3.18
N ILE A 170 7.66 -16.97 -2.67
CA ILE A 170 8.59 -16.15 -3.49
C ILE A 170 9.67 -17.04 -4.09
N ASP A 171 10.27 -17.95 -3.31
CA ASP A 171 11.27 -18.89 -3.79
C ASP A 171 10.69 -19.84 -4.85
N GLN A 172 9.46 -20.32 -4.67
CA GLN A 172 8.74 -21.10 -5.68
C GLN A 172 8.51 -20.32 -6.97
N LEU A 173 8.13 -19.04 -6.90
CA LEU A 173 7.99 -18.16 -8.08
C LEU A 173 9.30 -18.05 -8.87
N SER A 174 10.46 -18.09 -8.21
CA SER A 174 11.76 -17.94 -8.86
C SER A 174 12.10 -19.10 -9.82
N VAL A 175 11.48 -20.27 -9.62
CA VAL A 175 11.73 -21.50 -10.40
C VAL A 175 10.51 -22.00 -11.16
N THR A 176 9.36 -21.34 -11.05
CA THR A 176 8.11 -21.69 -11.74
C THR A 176 7.98 -20.85 -13.02
N PHE A 177 7.79 -21.48 -14.17
CA PHE A 177 7.71 -20.80 -15.48
C PHE A 177 6.29 -20.83 -16.10
N ASP A 178 5.43 -21.75 -15.68
CA ASP A 178 4.03 -21.78 -16.13
C ASP A 178 3.25 -20.58 -15.58
N GLN A 179 2.59 -19.83 -16.45
CA GLN A 179 1.92 -18.58 -16.08
C GLN A 179 0.71 -18.79 -15.14
N ASN A 180 0.00 -19.91 -15.27
CA ASN A 180 -1.15 -20.20 -14.41
C ASN A 180 -0.69 -20.61 -13.00
N GLU A 181 0.38 -21.38 -12.91
CA GLU A 181 1.01 -21.70 -11.64
C GLU A 181 1.55 -20.45 -10.96
N ARG A 182 2.24 -19.58 -11.69
CA ARG A 182 2.74 -18.29 -11.19
C ARG A 182 1.61 -17.41 -10.64
N SER A 183 0.51 -17.32 -11.38
CA SER A 183 -0.68 -16.59 -10.93
C SER A 183 -1.26 -17.18 -9.64
N THR A 184 -1.29 -18.50 -9.53
CA THR A 184 -1.76 -19.21 -8.34
C THR A 184 -0.87 -18.92 -7.12
N ILE A 185 0.44 -18.99 -7.29
CA ILE A 185 1.42 -18.70 -6.22
C ILE A 185 1.32 -17.23 -5.80
N ALA A 186 1.25 -16.31 -6.75
CA ALA A 186 1.09 -14.88 -6.47
C ALA A 186 -0.20 -14.58 -5.70
N LYS A 187 -1.31 -15.24 -6.05
CA LYS A 187 -2.58 -15.13 -5.30
C LYS A 187 -2.44 -15.60 -3.86
N GLN A 188 -1.76 -16.74 -3.63
CA GLN A 188 -1.53 -17.25 -2.27
C GLN A 188 -0.67 -16.28 -1.45
N ALA A 189 0.40 -15.74 -2.04
CA ALA A 189 1.23 -14.73 -1.38
C ALA A 189 0.43 -13.46 -1.05
N GLN A 190 -0.37 -12.95 -1.99
CA GLN A 190 -1.24 -11.80 -1.76
C GLN A 190 -2.22 -12.03 -0.60
N GLN A 191 -2.84 -13.23 -0.54
CA GLN A 191 -3.78 -13.53 0.54
C GLN A 191 -3.10 -13.43 1.91
N ILE A 192 -1.90 -13.98 2.06
CA ILE A 192 -1.16 -13.91 3.32
C ILE A 192 -0.78 -12.46 3.65
N LEU A 193 -0.31 -11.69 2.67
CA LEU A 193 0.06 -10.28 2.87
C LEU A 193 -1.14 -9.43 3.31
N VAL A 194 -2.32 -9.68 2.75
CA VAL A 194 -3.56 -9.00 3.14
C VAL A 194 -3.99 -9.44 4.54
N ASP A 195 -3.97 -10.74 4.83
CA ASP A 195 -4.33 -11.27 6.15
C ASP A 195 -3.39 -10.78 7.24
N ASP A 196 -2.10 -10.61 6.95
CA ASP A 196 -1.10 -10.06 7.87
C ASP A 196 -1.15 -8.54 8.01
N VAL A 197 -1.92 -7.87 7.15
CA VAL A 197 -1.87 -6.41 7.00
C VAL A 197 -0.41 -5.94 6.88
N ALA A 198 0.32 -6.61 5.97
CA ALA A 198 1.74 -6.32 5.73
C ALA A 198 1.94 -4.87 5.29
N ASP A 199 1.05 -4.39 4.42
CA ASP A 199 0.91 -2.99 4.01
C ASP A 199 -0.56 -2.55 4.05
N ILE A 200 -0.79 -1.24 4.04
CA ILE A 200 -2.10 -0.63 3.83
C ILE A 200 -2.15 -0.15 2.37
N TYR A 201 -2.86 -0.90 1.53
CA TYR A 201 -2.96 -0.61 0.10
C TYR A 201 -3.99 0.49 -0.14
N LEU A 202 -3.56 1.75 -0.23
CA LEU A 202 -4.43 2.90 -0.25
C LEU A 202 -5.24 3.03 -1.54
N LEU A 203 -4.57 2.93 -2.68
CA LEU A 203 -5.20 3.15 -3.98
C LEU A 203 -4.36 2.59 -5.14
N TYR A 204 -5.01 2.43 -6.28
CA TYR A 204 -4.37 2.18 -7.57
C TYR A 204 -4.53 3.44 -8.43
N PRO A 205 -3.46 4.23 -8.60
CA PRO A 205 -3.52 5.43 -9.43
C PRO A 205 -3.66 5.03 -10.91
N SER A 206 -4.45 5.81 -11.64
CA SER A 206 -4.54 5.66 -13.10
C SER A 206 -3.42 6.43 -13.79
N ALA A 207 -2.80 5.81 -14.78
CA ALA A 207 -1.90 6.50 -15.68
C ALA A 207 -2.69 7.33 -16.71
N THR A 208 -2.34 8.60 -16.86
CA THR A 208 -2.95 9.50 -17.84
C THR A 208 -1.88 10.00 -18.79
N VAL A 209 -2.09 9.81 -20.08
CA VAL A 209 -1.24 10.39 -21.12
C VAL A 209 -1.94 11.60 -21.72
N VAL A 210 -1.27 12.75 -21.68
CA VAL A 210 -1.75 13.98 -22.28
C VAL A 210 -0.86 14.35 -23.46
N SER A 211 -1.47 14.55 -24.63
CA SER A 211 -0.76 14.98 -25.82
C SER A 211 -1.53 16.09 -26.55
N THR A 212 -0.83 16.82 -27.41
CA THR A 212 -1.48 17.77 -28.33
C THR A 212 -2.25 16.99 -29.39
N THR A 213 -3.23 17.64 -30.04
CA THR A 213 -4.03 17.04 -31.12
C THR A 213 -3.20 16.62 -32.34
N LYS A 214 -1.99 17.14 -32.46
CA LYS A 214 -1.04 16.77 -33.52
C LYS A 214 -0.36 15.44 -33.31
N VAL A 215 -0.29 14.96 -32.06
CA VAL A 215 0.32 13.66 -31.74
C VAL A 215 -0.75 12.58 -31.85
N LYS A 216 -0.46 11.57 -32.66
CA LYS A 216 -1.38 10.46 -32.94
C LYS A 216 -0.74 9.13 -32.49
N ASN A 217 -1.60 8.16 -32.26
CA ASN A 217 -1.22 6.78 -31.94
C ASN A 217 -0.31 6.66 -30.73
N VAL A 218 -0.57 7.47 -29.68
CA VAL A 218 0.09 7.33 -28.38
C VAL A 218 -0.66 6.27 -27.58
N PRO A 219 -0.05 5.12 -27.29
CA PRO A 219 -0.70 4.09 -26.51
C PRO A 219 -0.77 4.53 -25.03
N VAL A 220 -1.85 4.13 -24.36
CA VAL A 220 -1.87 4.09 -22.89
C VAL A 220 -1.43 2.69 -22.50
N HIS A 221 -0.22 2.56 -21.95
CA HIS A 221 0.33 1.30 -21.52
C HIS A 221 0.27 1.21 -19.99
N PRO A 222 -0.01 0.03 -19.39
CA PRO A 222 -0.02 -0.14 -17.94
C PRO A 222 1.33 0.16 -17.27
N ILE A 223 2.41 0.13 -18.04
CA ILE A 223 3.76 0.47 -17.62
C ILE A 223 4.13 1.79 -18.29
N ASP A 224 4.49 2.79 -17.51
CA ASP A 224 4.76 4.16 -17.93
C ASP A 224 6.06 4.36 -18.77
N TYR A 225 6.85 3.29 -18.96
CA TYR A 225 8.06 3.33 -19.78
C TYR A 225 7.78 3.38 -21.30
N TYR A 226 6.57 3.02 -21.75
CA TYR A 226 6.22 2.91 -23.16
C TYR A 226 5.24 4.00 -23.59
N LEU A 227 5.68 5.26 -23.52
CA LEU A 227 4.85 6.40 -23.91
C LEU A 227 4.80 6.60 -25.44
N LEU A 228 5.85 6.22 -26.15
CA LEU A 228 5.94 6.34 -27.60
C LEU A 228 6.30 4.98 -28.22
N THR A 229 5.69 4.69 -29.36
CA THR A 229 5.96 3.48 -30.15
C THR A 229 6.34 3.86 -31.58
N LYS A 230 6.76 2.88 -32.39
CA LYS A 230 7.03 3.08 -33.82
C LYS A 230 5.82 3.61 -34.60
N ASP A 231 4.62 3.45 -34.06
CA ASP A 231 3.36 3.85 -34.70
C ASP A 231 2.92 5.27 -34.28
N SER A 232 3.61 5.87 -33.30
CA SER A 232 3.35 7.24 -32.86
C SER A 232 3.83 8.24 -33.91
N THR A 233 2.95 9.18 -34.30
CA THR A 233 3.24 10.18 -35.35
C THR A 233 2.88 11.58 -34.91
N ILE A 234 3.45 12.58 -35.57
CA ILE A 234 3.12 13.99 -35.43
C ILE A 234 2.61 14.47 -36.79
N GLU A 235 1.41 15.09 -36.78
CA GLU A 235 0.78 15.71 -37.97
C GLU A 235 0.80 17.23 -37.86
#